data_fa96865dbce7eb699e7ec0d4989117d6
#
_entry.id   fa96865dbce7eb699e7ec0d4989117d6
#
_cell.length_a   1.000
_cell.length_b   1.000
_cell.length_c   1.000
_cell.angle_alpha   90.00
_cell.angle_beta   90.00
_cell.angle_gamma   90.00
#
_symmetry.space_group_name_H-M   'P 1'
#
loop_
_entity.id
_entity.type
_entity.pdbx_description
1 polymer ?
#
loop_
_entity_poly.entity_id
_entity_poly.type
_entity_poly.pdbx_seq_one_letter_code
_entity_poly.pdbx_strand_id
1 'polypeptide(L)' 'MPTTMNYEQYLDEVCTLITEKYDIADDAAIKMVMSAQADDFFCGHDDDPSICTLDRAHLDAKAISKKYK' A
#
# COMPACT_ATOMS: atom_id res chain seq x y z
N MET A 1 11.92 17.64 5.24
CA MET A 1 12.28 16.24 5.56
C MET A 1 11.74 15.30 4.50
N PRO A 2 12.56 14.40 4.03
CA PRO A 2 12.06 13.44 3.06
C PRO A 2 10.97 12.59 3.68
N THR A 3 9.97 12.32 2.90
CA THR A 3 8.82 11.55 3.34
C THR A 3 8.84 10.13 2.80
N THR A 4 10.00 9.73 2.26
CA THR A 4 10.13 8.37 1.74
C THR A 4 10.19 7.39 2.89
N MET A 5 9.52 6.27 2.72
CA MET A 5 9.46 5.20 3.69
C MET A 5 10.21 3.99 3.13
N ASN A 6 10.70 3.11 4.01
CA ASN A 6 11.19 1.85 3.48
C ASN A 6 9.99 1.02 3.01
N TYR A 7 10.25 -0.08 2.32
CA TYR A 7 9.18 -0.89 1.72
C TYR A 7 8.18 -1.39 2.75
N GLU A 8 8.68 -1.83 3.89
CA GLU A 8 7.85 -2.36 4.96
C GLU A 8 6.94 -1.28 5.54
N GLN A 9 7.49 -0.10 5.80
CA GLN A 9 6.70 1.04 6.28
C GLN A 9 5.67 1.46 5.27
N TYR A 10 6.03 1.40 3.99
CA TYR A 10 5.13 1.76 2.91
C TYR A 10 3.91 0.83 2.88
N LEU A 11 4.14 -0.46 3.01
CA LEU A 11 3.05 -1.43 3.04
C LEU A 11 2.12 -1.20 4.24
N ASP A 12 2.70 -0.90 5.40
CA ASP A 12 1.93 -0.56 6.60
C ASP A 12 1.05 0.67 6.35
N GLU A 13 1.61 1.69 5.73
CA GLU A 13 0.87 2.91 5.45
C GLU A 13 -0.27 2.64 4.49
N VAL A 14 -0.04 1.84 3.46
CA VAL A 14 -1.09 1.46 2.51
C VAL A 14 -2.21 0.71 3.22
N CYS A 15 -1.88 -0.23 4.11
CA CYS A 15 -2.88 -0.94 4.91
C CYS A 15 -3.70 0.02 5.75
N THR A 16 -3.03 0.95 6.43
CA THR A 16 -3.68 1.93 7.29
C THR A 16 -4.65 2.80 6.48
N LEU A 17 -4.21 3.25 5.31
CA LEU A 17 -5.06 4.08 4.45
C LEU A 17 -6.28 3.31 3.97
N ILE A 18 -6.11 2.03 3.65
CA ILE A 18 -7.24 1.19 3.24
C ILE A 18 -8.26 1.08 4.37
N THR A 19 -7.80 0.85 5.60
CA THR A 19 -8.71 0.71 6.74
C THR A 19 -9.39 2.02 7.09
N GLU A 20 -8.66 3.12 7.05
CA GLU A 20 -9.19 4.42 7.47
C GLU A 20 -10.05 5.08 6.41
N LYS A 21 -9.62 5.05 5.16
CA LYS A 21 -10.31 5.78 4.09
C LYS A 21 -11.45 4.99 3.47
N TYR A 22 -11.34 3.68 3.45
CA TYR A 22 -12.30 2.84 2.74
C TYR A 22 -13.10 1.94 3.67
N ASP A 23 -12.94 2.15 4.97
CA ASP A 23 -13.70 1.46 6.01
C ASP A 23 -13.66 -0.07 5.84
N ILE A 24 -12.46 -0.57 5.62
CA ILE A 24 -12.19 -1.99 5.43
C ILE A 24 -11.52 -2.50 6.71
N ALA A 25 -11.92 -3.68 7.17
CA ALA A 25 -11.32 -4.28 8.36
C ALA A 25 -9.82 -4.53 8.18
N ASP A 26 -9.06 -4.45 9.27
CA ASP A 26 -7.61 -4.64 9.25
C ASP A 26 -7.22 -5.95 8.56
N ASP A 27 -7.89 -7.05 8.91
CA ASP A 27 -7.62 -8.36 8.34
C ASP A 27 -7.76 -8.35 6.82
N ALA A 28 -8.82 -7.72 6.35
CA ALA A 28 -9.09 -7.66 4.92
C ALA A 28 -8.06 -6.78 4.22
N ALA A 29 -7.69 -5.66 4.82
CA ALA A 29 -6.69 -4.76 4.26
C ALA A 29 -5.34 -5.47 4.13
N ILE A 30 -4.93 -6.21 5.15
CA ILE A 30 -3.69 -6.98 5.12
C ILE A 30 -3.71 -8.00 4.00
N LYS A 31 -4.82 -8.74 3.86
CA LYS A 31 -4.97 -9.72 2.79
C LYS A 31 -4.90 -9.08 1.42
N MET A 32 -5.51 -7.91 1.26
CA MET A 32 -5.48 -7.18 0.00
C MET A 32 -4.06 -6.77 -0.38
N VAL A 33 -3.29 -6.27 0.59
CA VAL A 33 -1.91 -5.88 0.35
C VAL A 33 -1.05 -7.10 0.04
N MET A 34 -1.25 -8.21 0.75
CA MET A 34 -0.53 -9.45 0.48
C MET A 34 -0.84 -10.00 -0.92
N SER A 35 -2.09 -9.93 -1.33
CA SER A 35 -2.48 -10.32 -2.68
C SER A 35 -1.83 -9.45 -3.73
N ALA A 36 -1.75 -8.14 -3.46
CA ALA A 36 -1.10 -7.21 -4.37
C ALA A 36 0.39 -7.53 -4.51
N GLN A 37 1.05 -7.88 -3.41
CA GLN A 37 2.46 -8.29 -3.47
C GLN A 37 2.62 -9.55 -4.32
N ALA A 38 1.74 -10.52 -4.16
CA ALA A 38 1.78 -11.75 -4.92
C ALA A 38 1.58 -11.51 -6.42
N ASP A 39 0.84 -10.46 -6.76
CA ASP A 39 0.59 -10.08 -8.16
C ASP A 39 1.64 -9.09 -8.70
N ASP A 40 2.74 -8.92 -7.99
CA ASP A 40 3.82 -7.99 -8.37
C ASP A 40 3.37 -6.53 -8.46
N PHE A 41 2.31 -6.18 -7.76
CA PHE A 41 1.79 -4.81 -7.75
C PHE A 41 2.86 -3.82 -7.26
N PHE A 42 3.66 -4.26 -6.30
CA PHE A 42 4.70 -3.41 -5.69
C PHE A 42 6.11 -3.71 -6.19
N CYS A 43 6.25 -4.37 -7.33
CA CYS A 43 7.58 -4.80 -7.77
C CYS A 43 8.57 -3.64 -7.95
N GLY A 44 8.09 -2.50 -8.43
CA GLY A 44 8.95 -1.33 -8.59
C GLY A 44 9.32 -0.66 -7.28
N HIS A 45 8.52 -0.87 -6.24
CA HIS A 45 8.73 -0.22 -4.94
C HIS A 45 9.93 -0.79 -4.21
N ASP A 46 10.24 -2.06 -4.42
CA ASP A 46 11.37 -2.70 -3.78
C ASP A 46 12.70 -2.24 -4.38
N ASP A 47 12.70 -1.98 -5.69
CA ASP A 47 13.90 -1.55 -6.42
C ASP A 47 14.16 -0.06 -6.29
N ASP A 48 13.12 0.73 -6.12
CA ASP A 48 13.21 2.19 -6.09
C ASP A 48 12.47 2.76 -4.89
N PRO A 49 13.15 2.88 -3.74
CA PRO A 49 12.50 3.40 -2.53
C PRO A 49 12.05 4.85 -2.65
N SER A 50 12.51 5.58 -3.66
CA SER A 50 12.09 6.97 -3.84
C SER A 50 10.61 7.10 -4.18
N ILE A 51 9.97 6.03 -4.65
CA ILE A 51 8.54 6.04 -4.94
C ILE A 51 7.68 5.66 -3.73
N CYS A 52 8.31 5.30 -2.62
CA CYS A 52 7.59 4.96 -1.38
C CYS A 52 7.28 6.25 -0.60
N THR A 53 6.36 7.04 -1.13
CA THR A 53 5.97 8.31 -0.53
C THR A 53 4.51 8.24 -0.09
N LEU A 54 4.10 9.17 0.77
CA LEU A 54 2.73 9.22 1.26
C LEU A 54 1.73 9.41 0.12
N ASP A 55 2.04 10.29 -0.83
CA ASP A 55 1.17 10.51 -1.98
C ASP A 55 0.96 9.23 -2.77
N ARG A 56 2.05 8.49 -2.99
CA ARG A 56 1.97 7.22 -3.71
C ARG A 56 1.18 6.18 -2.92
N ALA A 57 1.33 6.20 -1.59
CA ALA A 57 0.59 5.29 -0.73
C ALA A 57 -0.92 5.51 -0.87
N HIS A 58 -1.37 6.75 -0.97
CA HIS A 58 -2.78 7.05 -1.18
C HIS A 58 -3.28 6.48 -2.51
N LEU A 59 -2.50 6.64 -3.57
CA LEU A 59 -2.86 6.11 -4.89
C LEU A 59 -2.94 4.59 -4.88
N ASP A 60 -1.96 3.97 -4.26
CA ASP A 60 -1.91 2.50 -4.19
C ASP A 60 -3.04 1.95 -3.34
N ALA A 61 -3.36 2.61 -2.22
CA ALA A 61 -4.47 2.19 -1.38
C ALA A 61 -5.78 2.23 -2.15
N LYS A 62 -5.98 3.28 -2.93
CA LYS A 62 -7.18 3.42 -3.75
C LYS A 62 -7.26 2.30 -4.80
N ALA A 63 -6.16 2.05 -5.50
CA ALA A 63 -6.11 1.03 -6.54
C ALA A 63 -6.36 -0.36 -5.96
N ILE A 64 -5.72 -0.67 -4.82
CA ILE A 64 -5.86 -1.96 -4.17
C ILE A 64 -7.28 -2.15 -3.66
N SER A 65 -7.87 -1.14 -3.05
CA SER A 65 -9.22 -1.24 -2.51
C SER A 65 -10.24 -1.51 -3.61
N LYS A 66 -9.97 -1.05 -4.82
CA LYS A 66 -10.84 -1.32 -5.97
C LYS A 66 -10.60 -2.70 -6.56
N LYS A 67 -9.34 -3.08 -6.68
CA LYS A 67 -8.97 -4.32 -7.37
C LYS A 67 -9.28 -5.57 -6.56
N TYR A 68 -9.05 -5.50 -5.27
CA TYR A 68 -9.17 -6.68 -4.38
C TYR A 68 -10.36 -6.63 -3.45
N LYS A 69 -11.27 -5.74 -3.70
CA LYS A 69 -12.45 -5.57 -2.87
C LYS A 69 -13.38 -6.78 -2.88
#